data_bd858aca51cd2b51e0b4f1dab7617d6d
#
_entry.id   bd858aca51cd2b51e0b4f1dab7617d6d
#
_cell.length_a   1.000
_cell.length_b   1.000
_cell.length_c   1.000
_cell.angle_alpha   90.00
_cell.angle_beta   90.00
_cell.angle_gamma   90.00
#
_symmetry.space_group_name_H-M   'P 1'
#
loop_
_entity.id
_entity.type
_entity.pdbx_description
1 polymer ?
#
loop_
_entity_poly.entity_id
_entity_poly.type
_entity_poly.pdbx_seq_one_letter_code
_entity_poly.pdbx_strand_id
1 'polypeptide(L)' 'MAEKTCAACDCKLDESAIKVKIGTRTFEVCCEECAQKLRESQPEKK' A
#
# COMPACT_ATOMS: atom_id res chain seq x y z
N MET A 1 6.61 -15.47 -10.77
CA MET A 1 5.50 -14.79 -10.26
C MET A 1 5.83 -13.95 -9.10
N ALA A 2 5.41 -12.76 -9.13
CA ALA A 2 5.71 -11.83 -8.08
C ALA A 2 4.65 -11.93 -7.00
N GLU A 3 5.09 -12.07 -5.77
CA GLU A 3 4.18 -12.07 -4.65
C GLU A 3 3.96 -10.65 -4.19
N LYS A 4 2.73 -10.34 -3.90
CA LYS A 4 2.40 -9.01 -3.43
C LYS A 4 2.51 -8.95 -1.93
N THR A 5 3.19 -7.95 -1.46
CA THR A 5 3.36 -7.75 -0.03
C THR A 5 2.91 -6.36 0.34
N CYS A 6 2.55 -6.18 1.60
CA CYS A 6 2.08 -4.91 2.09
C CYS A 6 3.19 -3.88 1.99
N ALA A 7 2.86 -2.72 1.41
CA ALA A 7 3.86 -1.68 1.26
C ALA A 7 4.20 -1.03 2.58
N ALA A 8 3.37 -1.23 3.58
CA ALA A 8 3.60 -0.58 4.86
C ALA A 8 4.27 -1.52 5.85
N CYS A 9 3.78 -2.74 5.95
CA CYS A 9 4.32 -3.66 6.95
C CYS A 9 4.98 -4.87 6.33
N ASP A 10 4.94 -4.99 5.02
CA ASP A 10 5.67 -6.03 4.34
C ASP A 10 5.10 -7.42 4.60
N CYS A 11 3.84 -7.48 4.96
CA CYS A 11 3.18 -8.76 5.16
C CYS A 11 2.64 -9.28 3.85
N LYS A 12 2.40 -10.57 3.81
CA LYS A 12 1.84 -11.16 2.62
C LYS A 12 0.44 -10.64 2.37
N LEU A 13 0.17 -10.30 1.15
CA LEU A 13 -1.16 -9.84 0.76
C LEU A 13 -1.95 -10.99 0.16
N ASP A 14 -3.27 -10.86 0.26
CA ASP A 14 -4.14 -11.85 -0.34
C ASP A 14 -5.21 -11.10 -1.14
N GLU A 15 -6.34 -11.74 -1.33
CA GLU A 15 -7.37 -11.13 -2.14
C GLU A 15 -7.94 -9.88 -1.50
N SER A 16 -7.77 -9.76 -0.20
CA SER A 16 -8.31 -8.60 0.52
C SER A 16 -7.41 -7.39 0.43
N ALA A 17 -6.34 -7.47 -0.32
CA ALA A 17 -5.40 -6.36 -0.38
C ALA A 17 -6.09 -5.09 -0.86
N ILE A 18 -5.66 -3.97 -0.29
CA ILE A 18 -6.21 -2.67 -0.62
C ILE A 18 -5.21 -1.95 -1.50
N LYS A 19 -5.70 -1.38 -2.58
CA LYS A 19 -4.83 -0.66 -3.49
C LYS A 19 -4.79 0.81 -3.12
N VAL A 20 -3.60 1.34 -3.02
CA VAL A 20 -3.39 2.74 -2.69
C VAL A 20 -2.59 3.38 -3.81
N LYS A 21 -3.16 4.42 -4.38
CA LYS A 21 -2.47 5.12 -5.44
C LYS A 21 -1.87 6.40 -4.91
N ILE A 22 -0.58 6.53 -5.02
CA ILE A 22 0.12 7.71 -4.56
C ILE A 22 0.94 8.25 -5.72
N GLY A 23 0.58 9.44 -6.15
CA GLY A 23 1.27 10.03 -7.28
C GLY A 23 1.08 9.20 -8.53
N THR A 24 2.16 8.75 -9.09
CA THR A 24 2.11 7.91 -10.28
C THR A 24 2.33 6.44 -9.95
N ARG A 25 2.34 6.11 -8.65
CA ARG A 25 2.61 4.74 -8.25
C ARG A 25 1.42 4.13 -7.56
N THR A 26 1.31 2.84 -7.67
CA THR A 26 0.24 2.10 -7.02
C THR A 26 0.85 1.14 -6.03
N PHE A 27 0.38 1.21 -4.79
CA PHE A 27 0.84 0.32 -3.73
C PHE A 27 -0.30 -0.53 -3.25
N GLU A 28 0.04 -1.63 -2.62
CA GLU A 28 -0.97 -2.51 -2.05
C GLU A 28 -0.64 -2.76 -0.59
N VAL A 29 -1.65 -2.69 0.23
CA VAL A 29 -1.49 -2.86 1.66
C VAL A 29 -2.50 -3.88 2.15
N CYS A 30 -2.29 -4.36 3.38
CA CYS A 30 -3.14 -5.41 3.91
C CYS A 30 -4.40 -4.86 4.58
N CYS A 31 -4.38 -3.62 5.03
CA CYS A 31 -5.55 -3.04 5.67
C CYS A 31 -5.50 -1.52 5.52
N GLU A 32 -6.60 -0.89 5.91
CA GLU A 32 -6.69 0.54 5.75
C GLU A 32 -5.69 1.28 6.61
N GLU A 33 -5.40 0.75 7.77
CA GLU A 33 -4.41 1.40 8.61
C GLU A 33 -3.08 1.49 7.90
N CYS A 34 -2.70 0.42 7.26
CA CYS A 34 -1.46 0.44 6.51
C CYS A 34 -1.55 1.42 5.35
N ALA A 35 -2.71 1.49 4.73
CA ALA A 35 -2.89 2.43 3.64
C ALA A 35 -2.70 3.86 4.12
N GLN A 36 -3.26 4.17 5.28
CA GLN A 36 -3.10 5.51 5.82
C GLN A 36 -1.66 5.80 6.18
N LYS A 37 -1.00 4.83 6.78
CA LYS A 37 0.39 5.02 7.15
C LYS A 37 1.24 5.24 5.91
N LEU A 38 0.96 4.50 4.88
CA LEU A 38 1.71 4.64 3.66
C LEU A 38 1.53 6.04 3.07
N ARG A 39 0.30 6.52 3.09
CA ARG A 39 0.02 7.84 2.55
C ARG A 39 0.67 8.93 3.38
N GLU A 40 0.72 8.72 4.68
CA GLU A 40 1.37 9.70 5.54
C GLU A 40 2.86 9.70 5.31
N SER A 41 3.44 8.53 5.14
CA SER A 41 4.86 8.45 4.89
C SER A 41 5.24 9.09 3.58
N GLN A 42 4.38 8.97 2.58
CA GLN A 42 4.65 9.52 1.28
C GLN A 42 3.53 10.45 0.88
N PRO A 43 3.52 11.64 1.46
CA PRO A 43 2.45 12.59 1.17
C PRO A 43 2.43 12.93 -0.29
N GLU A 44 1.24 13.04 -0.79
CA GLU A 44 1.07 13.38 -2.16
C GLU A 44 1.49 14.81 -2.41
N LYS A 45 2.33 14.99 -3.37
CA LYS A 45 2.76 16.32 -3.68
C LYS A 45 1.96 16.89 -4.82
N LYS A 46 1.60 18.12 -4.70
CA LYS A 46 0.81 18.71 -5.77
C LYS A 46 1.67 19.42 -6.76
#